data_37849c6edd3e609eaf2d7de3c7230930
#
_entry.id   37849c6edd3e609eaf2d7de3c7230930
#
_cell.length_a   1.000
_cell.length_b   1.000
_cell.length_c   1.000
_cell.angle_alpha   90.00
_cell.angle_beta   90.00
_cell.angle_gamma   90.00
#
_symmetry.space_group_name_H-M   'P 1'
#
loop_
_entity.id
_entity.type
_entity.pdbx_description
1 polymer ?
#
loop_
_entity_poly.entity_id
_entity_poly.type
_entity_poly.pdbx_seq_one_letter_code
_entity_poly.pdbx_strand_id
1 'polypeptide(L)'
;MAAAAVGVAALVLARLPGAHLGVLVALGLTGAGLASLQAGVQVPPALQEGGTTALEGEVERVERFEDATRILIAVARVGQGEGTPARFHASLYAQGQPPELLPGQRLRVEAKLKPLEPALNPGEKDFSATRRRQGLAFTGGFPSASMLVLSPPTPWRQYLVRTQAGLSEAVRAVAPSPEAAALFLTLAAGQRAALDDSLEEDFSRSGLAHVLSVSGLHVAALALMTLALLRKLFVLAGSHLRSLRRVDARRLAAPASVPFVWAYVVFTG
;
A
#
# COMPACT_ATOMS: atom_id res chain seq x y z
N MET A 1 -3.04 14.90 3.22
CA MET A 1 -3.97 16.06 3.25
C MET A 1 -3.89 16.92 1.98
N ALA A 2 -2.71 17.24 1.46
CA ALA A 2 -2.58 18.04 0.22
C ALA A 2 -3.26 17.43 -1.01
N ALA A 3 -3.15 16.11 -1.23
CA ALA A 3 -3.78 15.42 -2.36
C ALA A 3 -5.32 15.47 -2.35
N ALA A 4 -5.93 15.41 -1.16
CA ALA A 4 -7.39 15.55 -1.03
C ALA A 4 -7.87 16.97 -1.36
N ALA A 5 -7.12 17.99 -0.93
CA ALA A 5 -7.42 19.39 -1.24
C ALA A 5 -7.32 19.67 -2.73
N VAL A 6 -6.32 19.10 -3.44
CA VAL A 6 -6.15 19.23 -4.88
C VAL A 6 -7.27 18.50 -5.63
N GLY A 7 -7.69 17.32 -5.18
CA GLY A 7 -8.83 16.60 -5.77
C GLY A 7 -10.13 17.41 -5.68
N VAL A 8 -10.40 18.05 -4.56
CA VAL A 8 -11.57 18.92 -4.37
C VAL A 8 -11.47 20.17 -5.22
N ALA A 9 -10.31 20.81 -5.29
CA ALA A 9 -10.07 21.98 -6.15
C ALA A 9 -10.25 21.63 -7.64
N ALA A 10 -9.74 20.47 -8.08
CA ALA A 10 -9.92 19.99 -9.45
C ALA A 10 -11.39 19.74 -9.81
N LEU A 11 -12.19 19.19 -8.87
CA LEU A 11 -13.63 18.99 -9.03
C LEU A 11 -14.42 20.31 -9.11
N VAL A 12 -13.99 21.32 -8.36
CA VAL A 12 -14.61 22.67 -8.40
C VAL A 12 -14.27 23.39 -9.71
N LEU A 13 -13.03 23.28 -10.17
CA LEU A 13 -12.56 23.89 -11.42
C LEU A 13 -13.14 23.22 -12.68
N ALA A 14 -13.49 21.92 -12.62
CA ALA A 14 -14.09 21.18 -13.74
C ALA A 14 -15.47 21.70 -14.19
N ARG A 15 -16.03 22.69 -13.49
CA ARG A 15 -17.32 23.32 -13.84
C ARG A 15 -17.20 24.48 -14.83
N LEU A 16 -15.99 24.95 -15.15
CA LEU A 16 -15.76 26.05 -16.07
C LEU A 16 -15.54 25.53 -17.49
N PRO A 17 -16.11 26.14 -18.54
CA PRO A 17 -15.81 25.77 -19.92
C PRO A 17 -14.32 26.01 -20.19
N GLY A 18 -13.61 24.96 -20.61
CA GLY A 18 -12.14 24.96 -20.77
C GLY A 18 -11.35 24.42 -19.57
N ALA A 19 -12.01 24.07 -18.46
CA ALA A 19 -11.35 23.59 -17.24
C ALA A 19 -10.68 22.22 -17.35
N HIS A 20 -11.00 21.41 -18.36
CA HIS A 20 -10.41 20.07 -18.53
C HIS A 20 -8.89 20.12 -18.63
N LEU A 21 -8.34 21.10 -19.34
CA LEU A 21 -6.89 21.30 -19.44
C LEU A 21 -6.29 21.70 -18.09
N GLY A 22 -6.94 22.60 -17.35
CA GLY A 22 -6.53 23.03 -16.01
C GLY A 22 -6.53 21.89 -15.01
N VAL A 23 -7.53 20.99 -15.07
CA VAL A 23 -7.60 19.79 -14.22
C VAL A 23 -6.46 18.82 -14.55
N LEU A 24 -6.19 18.56 -15.83
CA LEU A 24 -5.09 17.69 -16.26
C LEU A 24 -3.73 18.26 -15.84
N VAL A 25 -3.52 19.57 -15.99
CA VAL A 25 -2.30 20.24 -15.54
C VAL A 25 -2.16 20.16 -14.01
N ALA A 26 -3.23 20.42 -13.26
CA ALA A 26 -3.22 20.32 -11.79
C ALA A 26 -2.92 18.88 -11.33
N LEU A 27 -3.51 17.87 -11.96
CA LEU A 27 -3.22 16.46 -11.68
C LEU A 27 -1.77 16.10 -12.03
N GLY A 28 -1.27 16.60 -13.16
CA GLY A 28 0.13 16.41 -13.59
C GLY A 28 1.13 17.04 -12.61
N LEU A 29 0.88 18.28 -12.20
CA LEU A 29 1.73 18.99 -11.22
C LEU A 29 1.66 18.34 -9.84
N THR A 30 0.49 17.84 -9.43
CA THR A 30 0.34 17.12 -8.17
C THR A 30 1.09 15.79 -8.22
N GLY A 31 0.97 15.04 -9.32
CA GLY A 31 1.72 13.81 -9.54
C GLY A 31 3.24 14.06 -9.54
N ALA A 32 3.71 15.10 -10.21
CA ALA A 32 5.11 15.50 -10.20
C ALA A 32 5.59 15.95 -8.81
N GLY A 33 4.75 16.70 -8.08
CA GLY A 33 5.03 17.11 -6.70
C GLY A 33 5.12 15.92 -5.75
N LEU A 34 4.21 14.95 -5.86
CA LEU A 34 4.26 13.71 -5.08
C LEU A 34 5.48 12.85 -5.44
N ALA A 35 5.82 12.75 -6.73
CA ALA A 35 7.02 12.06 -7.18
C ALA A 35 8.30 12.71 -6.66
N SER A 36 8.38 14.05 -6.62
CA SER A 36 9.53 14.77 -6.06
C SER A 36 9.66 14.60 -4.54
N LEU A 37 8.55 14.47 -3.81
CA LEU A 37 8.55 14.13 -2.38
C LEU A 37 9.02 12.70 -2.11
N GLN A 38 8.81 11.78 -3.05
CA GLN A 38 9.31 10.39 -2.98
C GLN A 38 10.79 10.27 -3.39
N ALA A 39 11.33 11.25 -4.13
CA ALA A 39 12.68 11.23 -4.68
C ALA A 39 13.82 11.42 -3.65
N GLY A 40 13.52 11.45 -2.37
CA GLY A 40 14.52 11.71 -1.32
C GLY A 40 15.05 10.46 -0.61
N VAL A 41 15.57 9.45 -1.33
CA VAL A 41 16.34 8.37 -0.70
C VAL A 41 17.64 8.96 -0.15
N GLN A 42 17.76 8.98 1.18
CA GLN A 42 18.96 9.44 1.89
C GLN A 42 19.60 8.24 2.57
N VAL A 43 20.63 7.71 1.94
CA VAL A 43 21.47 6.64 2.49
C VAL A 43 22.72 7.26 3.08
N PRO A 44 23.02 7.05 4.39
CA PRO A 44 24.26 7.48 4.97
C PRO A 44 25.48 6.88 4.23
N PRO A 45 26.55 7.65 4.00
CA PRO A 45 27.73 7.17 3.28
C PRO A 45 28.33 5.87 3.85
N ALA A 46 28.27 5.70 5.17
CA ALA A 46 28.75 4.52 5.87
C ALA A 46 28.03 3.22 5.50
N LEU A 47 26.86 3.30 4.85
CA LEU A 47 26.05 2.14 4.44
C LEU A 47 26.09 1.84 2.94
N GLN A 48 26.81 2.61 2.15
CA GLN A 48 26.83 2.43 0.68
C GLN A 48 27.30 1.04 0.26
N GLU A 49 28.19 0.43 1.02
CA GLU A 49 28.69 -0.93 0.79
C GLU A 49 27.90 -2.02 1.57
N GLY A 50 26.88 -1.61 2.32
CA GLY A 50 26.17 -2.49 3.24
C GLY A 50 26.89 -2.69 4.57
N GLY A 51 26.50 -3.74 5.32
CA GLY A 51 27.10 -4.08 6.60
C GLY A 51 26.07 -4.32 7.71
N THR A 52 26.56 -4.64 8.90
CA THR A 52 25.70 -4.83 10.09
C THR A 52 25.54 -3.52 10.82
N THR A 53 24.30 -3.11 11.01
CA THR A 53 23.97 -1.85 11.70
C THR A 53 22.61 -1.91 12.37
N ALA A 54 22.39 -1.06 13.36
CA ALA A 54 21.08 -0.86 13.95
C ALA A 54 20.23 0.05 13.04
N LEU A 55 19.02 -0.37 12.78
CA LEU A 55 18.03 0.37 12.01
C LEU A 55 16.84 0.72 12.91
N GLU A 56 16.37 1.93 12.82
CA GLU A 56 15.12 2.35 13.43
C GLU A 56 14.17 2.84 12.34
N GLY A 57 12.96 2.29 12.32
CA GLY A 57 12.00 2.63 11.30
C GLY A 57 10.62 2.08 11.58
N GLU A 58 9.70 2.35 10.66
CA GLU A 58 8.31 1.90 10.71
C GLU A 58 8.12 0.71 9.77
N VAL A 59 7.47 -0.33 10.25
CA VAL A 59 7.07 -1.49 9.44
C VAL A 59 5.97 -1.06 8.48
N GLU A 60 6.20 -1.17 7.19
CA GLU A 60 5.19 -0.91 6.17
C GLU A 60 4.41 -2.16 5.80
N ARG A 61 5.14 -3.29 5.70
CA ARG A 61 4.56 -4.56 5.28
C ARG A 61 5.22 -5.73 6.01
N VAL A 62 4.42 -6.72 6.33
CA VAL A 62 4.88 -8.01 6.87
C VAL A 62 4.37 -9.11 5.93
N GLU A 63 5.27 -9.91 5.42
CA GLU A 63 4.97 -11.07 4.58
C GLU A 63 5.48 -12.31 5.30
N ARG A 64 4.58 -13.25 5.57
CA ARG A 64 4.90 -14.51 6.25
C ARG A 64 4.91 -15.63 5.21
N PHE A 65 6.04 -16.31 5.12
CA PHE A 65 6.23 -17.54 4.36
C PHE A 65 6.27 -18.71 5.34
N GLU A 66 6.23 -19.94 4.86
CA GLU A 66 6.29 -21.13 5.72
C GLU A 66 7.51 -21.12 6.64
N ASP A 67 8.69 -20.79 6.09
CA ASP A 67 9.97 -20.87 6.82
C ASP A 67 10.59 -19.49 7.13
N ALA A 68 9.97 -18.39 6.74
CA ALA A 68 10.55 -17.07 6.87
C ALA A 68 9.50 -15.97 7.05
N THR A 69 9.89 -14.92 7.76
CA THR A 69 9.10 -13.68 7.79
C THR A 69 9.93 -12.57 7.15
N ARG A 70 9.39 -11.95 6.11
CA ARG A 70 9.96 -10.77 5.47
C ARG A 70 9.24 -9.52 5.93
N ILE A 71 9.99 -8.50 6.31
CA ILE A 71 9.44 -7.18 6.63
C ILE A 71 9.98 -6.14 5.65
N LEU A 72 9.11 -5.26 5.22
CA LEU A 72 9.50 -4.00 4.57
C LEU A 72 9.46 -2.91 5.63
N ILE A 73 10.61 -2.29 5.88
CA ILE A 73 10.75 -1.23 6.88
C ILE A 73 11.12 0.10 6.20
N ALA A 74 10.39 1.16 6.52
CA ALA A 74 10.76 2.54 6.18
C ALA A 74 11.74 3.04 7.25
N VAL A 75 13.02 3.08 6.91
CA VAL A 75 14.09 3.44 7.83
C VAL A 75 14.15 4.95 8.00
N ALA A 76 14.10 5.39 9.25
CA ALA A 76 14.18 6.79 9.65
C ALA A 76 15.53 7.14 10.30
N ARG A 77 16.20 6.16 10.91
CA ARG A 77 17.51 6.35 11.58
C ARG A 77 18.37 5.10 11.42
N VAL A 78 19.69 5.31 11.44
CA VAL A 78 20.71 4.27 11.31
C VAL A 78 21.80 4.48 12.35
N GLY A 79 22.25 3.40 12.96
CA GLY A 79 23.31 3.40 13.97
C GLY A 79 22.79 3.23 15.39
N GLN A 80 23.72 3.14 16.34
CA GLN A 80 23.41 3.00 17.76
C GLN A 80 23.13 4.37 18.42
N GLY A 81 22.49 4.37 19.58
CA GLY A 81 22.12 5.58 20.30
C GLY A 81 21.05 6.40 19.58
N GLU A 82 21.29 7.70 19.40
CA GLU A 82 20.38 8.60 18.69
C GLU A 82 20.36 8.34 17.17
N GLY A 83 21.35 7.65 16.64
CA GLY A 83 21.49 7.28 15.24
C GLY A 83 21.54 8.47 14.27
N THR A 84 22.03 8.24 13.07
CA THR A 84 22.04 9.23 11.99
C THR A 84 20.69 9.20 11.26
N PRO A 85 20.05 10.36 10.99
CA PRO A 85 18.84 10.40 10.17
C PRO A 85 19.07 9.77 8.81
N ALA A 86 18.10 8.96 8.37
CA ALA A 86 18.13 8.27 7.09
C ALA A 86 16.72 8.22 6.50
N ARG A 87 16.63 8.03 5.19
CA ARG A 87 15.33 7.90 4.51
C ARG A 87 15.45 6.91 3.36
N PHE A 88 15.15 5.65 3.63
CA PHE A 88 15.13 4.59 2.62
C PHE A 88 14.26 3.43 3.09
N HIS A 89 13.92 2.53 2.19
CA HIS A 89 13.27 1.27 2.54
C HIS A 89 14.30 0.13 2.54
N ALA A 90 14.13 -0.79 3.47
CA ALA A 90 14.89 -2.03 3.52
C ALA A 90 13.93 -3.23 3.60
N SER A 91 14.23 -4.27 2.82
CA SER A 91 13.54 -5.56 2.87
C SER A 91 14.38 -6.52 3.71
N LEU A 92 13.87 -6.90 4.88
CA LEU A 92 14.62 -7.69 5.85
C LEU A 92 13.94 -9.04 6.11
N TYR A 93 14.74 -10.09 6.15
CA TYR A 93 14.31 -11.44 6.51
C TYR A 93 14.64 -11.72 7.97
N ALA A 94 13.64 -12.13 8.73
CA ALA A 94 13.82 -12.55 10.12
C ALA A 94 14.47 -13.94 10.15
N GLN A 95 15.51 -14.08 10.95
CA GLN A 95 16.11 -15.38 11.29
C GLN A 95 15.50 -15.87 12.60
N GLY A 96 14.78 -16.99 12.54
CA GLY A 96 13.95 -17.50 13.63
C GLY A 96 12.51 -16.97 13.56
N GLN A 97 11.74 -17.25 14.60
CA GLN A 97 10.34 -16.81 14.68
C GLN A 97 10.27 -15.43 15.35
N PRO A 98 9.98 -14.35 14.62
CA PRO A 98 9.76 -13.05 15.23
C PRO A 98 8.42 -13.06 15.99
N PRO A 99 8.27 -12.21 17.02
CA PRO A 99 6.97 -11.96 17.61
C PRO A 99 5.98 -11.45 16.57
N GLU A 100 4.72 -11.38 16.92
CA GLU A 100 3.70 -10.88 16.01
C GLU A 100 3.98 -9.42 15.61
N LEU A 101 4.32 -9.24 14.34
CA LEU A 101 4.61 -7.93 13.76
C LEU A 101 3.39 -7.41 13.01
N LEU A 102 3.10 -6.13 13.22
CA LEU A 102 2.01 -5.43 12.58
C LEU A 102 2.52 -4.24 11.76
N PRO A 103 1.97 -3.97 10.58
CA PRO A 103 2.25 -2.74 9.84
C PRO A 103 1.97 -1.50 10.69
N GLY A 104 2.87 -0.52 10.63
CA GLY A 104 2.80 0.71 11.40
C GLY A 104 3.48 0.67 12.77
N GLN A 105 4.04 -0.46 13.19
CA GLN A 105 4.91 -0.53 14.37
C GLN A 105 6.24 0.14 14.09
N ARG A 106 6.78 0.85 15.07
CA ARG A 106 8.18 1.30 15.02
C ARG A 106 9.06 0.25 15.69
N LEU A 107 10.08 -0.14 14.96
CA LEU A 107 11.07 -1.12 15.40
C LEU A 107 12.46 -0.52 15.44
N ARG A 108 13.28 -1.06 16.34
CA ARG A 108 14.73 -1.02 16.24
C ARG A 108 15.21 -2.45 16.03
N VAL A 109 16.04 -2.67 15.02
CA VAL A 109 16.54 -3.99 14.66
C VAL A 109 18.00 -3.87 14.25
N GLU A 110 18.82 -4.82 14.70
CA GLU A 110 20.18 -4.95 14.21
C GLU A 110 20.19 -5.89 13.01
N ALA A 111 20.49 -5.35 11.83
CA ALA A 111 20.37 -6.07 10.57
C ALA A 111 21.67 -6.04 9.77
N LYS A 112 21.99 -7.15 9.11
CA LYS A 112 23.06 -7.22 8.12
C LYS A 112 22.46 -6.83 6.77
N LEU A 113 22.84 -5.65 6.29
CA LEU A 113 22.37 -5.06 5.05
C LEU A 113 23.26 -5.42 3.87
N LYS A 114 22.63 -5.66 2.72
CA LYS A 114 23.28 -5.77 1.41
C LYS A 114 22.64 -4.77 0.47
N PRO A 115 23.41 -3.98 -0.29
CA PRO A 115 22.87 -3.12 -1.34
C PRO A 115 22.08 -3.95 -2.35
N LEU A 116 21.10 -3.33 -2.99
CA LEU A 116 20.42 -3.96 -4.12
C LEU A 116 21.41 -4.07 -5.30
N GLU A 117 21.74 -5.31 -5.64
CA GLU A 117 22.57 -5.59 -6.79
C GLU A 117 21.70 -5.77 -8.05
N PRO A 118 22.19 -5.34 -9.24
CA PRO A 118 21.54 -5.67 -10.49
C PRO A 118 21.60 -7.20 -10.75
N ALA A 119 20.69 -7.69 -11.59
CA ALA A 119 20.74 -9.08 -12.00
C ALA A 119 22.08 -9.40 -12.69
N LEU A 120 22.76 -10.44 -12.22
CA LEU A 120 24.09 -10.83 -12.72
C LEU A 120 24.01 -11.87 -13.86
N ASN A 121 22.87 -12.57 -13.99
CA ASN A 121 22.71 -13.63 -14.98
C ASN A 121 22.19 -13.07 -16.31
N PRO A 122 22.79 -13.47 -17.45
CA PRO A 122 22.28 -13.10 -18.77
C PRO A 122 20.84 -13.59 -18.96
N GLY A 123 19.92 -12.68 -19.30
CA GLY A 123 18.49 -12.98 -19.49
C GLY A 123 17.61 -12.87 -18.26
N GLU A 124 18.17 -12.69 -17.08
CA GLU A 124 17.43 -12.38 -15.86
C GLU A 124 16.90 -10.96 -15.91
N LYS A 125 15.62 -10.76 -15.57
CA LYS A 125 15.04 -9.41 -15.52
C LYS A 125 15.61 -8.64 -14.32
N ASP A 126 16.31 -7.55 -14.60
CA ASP A 126 16.79 -6.66 -13.53
C ASP A 126 15.66 -5.79 -12.99
N PHE A 127 15.18 -6.13 -11.80
CA PHE A 127 14.21 -5.33 -11.07
C PHE A 127 14.85 -4.32 -10.10
N SER A 128 16.18 -4.31 -9.98
CA SER A 128 16.88 -3.45 -9.01
C SER A 128 16.60 -1.98 -9.23
N ALA A 129 16.60 -1.53 -10.49
CA ALA A 129 16.30 -0.15 -10.86
C ALA A 129 14.86 0.24 -10.49
N THR A 130 13.89 -0.66 -10.70
CA THR A 130 12.49 -0.42 -10.33
C THR A 130 12.32 -0.37 -8.82
N ARG A 131 12.93 -1.30 -8.09
CA ARG A 131 12.89 -1.33 -6.62
C ARG A 131 13.56 -0.10 -6.01
N ARG A 132 14.67 0.36 -6.57
CA ARG A 132 15.33 1.61 -6.15
C ARG A 132 14.44 2.83 -6.35
N ARG A 133 13.70 2.91 -7.47
CA ARG A 133 12.71 3.98 -7.71
C ARG A 133 11.57 3.96 -6.67
N GLN A 134 11.24 2.78 -6.14
CA GLN A 134 10.29 2.61 -5.05
C GLN A 134 10.88 2.93 -3.66
N GLY A 135 12.12 3.40 -3.60
CA GLY A 135 12.81 3.76 -2.38
C GLY A 135 13.51 2.61 -1.66
N LEU A 136 13.43 1.36 -2.19
CA LEU A 136 14.15 0.23 -1.62
C LEU A 136 15.64 0.34 -1.93
N ALA A 137 16.46 0.49 -0.88
CA ALA A 137 17.91 0.64 -1.02
C ALA A 137 18.66 -0.64 -0.65
N PHE A 138 18.14 -1.40 0.32
CA PHE A 138 18.82 -2.56 0.87
C PHE A 138 17.91 -3.76 1.01
N THR A 139 18.53 -4.93 0.92
CA THR A 139 17.99 -6.20 1.41
C THR A 139 18.88 -6.70 2.55
N GLY A 140 18.35 -7.56 3.40
CA GLY A 140 19.18 -8.09 4.49
C GLY A 140 18.47 -9.09 5.36
N GLY A 141 19.16 -9.46 6.44
CA GLY A 141 18.63 -10.35 7.46
C GLY A 141 18.89 -9.82 8.85
N PHE A 142 18.04 -10.22 9.78
CA PHE A 142 18.19 -9.88 11.19
C PHE A 142 17.82 -11.07 12.09
N PRO A 143 18.51 -11.26 13.21
CA PRO A 143 18.09 -12.20 14.23
C PRO A 143 16.82 -11.70 14.91
N SER A 144 15.79 -12.52 15.03
CA SER A 144 14.54 -12.12 15.71
C SER A 144 14.78 -11.62 17.15
N ALA A 145 15.80 -12.14 17.81
CA ALA A 145 16.19 -11.72 19.16
C ALA A 145 16.79 -10.28 19.24
N SER A 146 17.27 -9.73 18.12
CA SER A 146 17.84 -8.36 18.06
C SER A 146 16.79 -7.28 17.85
N MET A 147 15.52 -7.68 17.77
CA MET A 147 14.43 -6.77 17.46
C MET A 147 13.80 -6.21 18.73
N LEU A 148 13.63 -4.90 18.75
CA LEU A 148 12.94 -4.17 19.81
C LEU A 148 11.77 -3.39 19.22
N VAL A 149 10.56 -3.64 19.70
CA VAL A 149 9.38 -2.84 19.36
C VAL A 149 9.39 -1.55 20.19
N LEU A 150 9.52 -0.42 19.52
CA LEU A 150 9.60 0.90 20.16
C LEU A 150 8.21 1.49 20.43
N SER A 151 7.29 1.31 19.48
CA SER A 151 5.92 1.77 19.64
C SER A 151 4.93 0.93 18.84
N PRO A 152 3.69 0.80 19.34
CA PRO A 152 2.62 0.15 18.59
C PRO A 152 2.22 0.97 17.37
N PRO A 153 1.46 0.38 16.43
CA PRO A 153 0.87 1.11 15.30
C PRO A 153 -0.08 2.20 15.79
N THR A 154 -0.28 3.23 14.97
CA THR A 154 -1.30 4.25 15.24
C THR A 154 -2.71 3.62 15.34
N PRO A 155 -3.64 4.19 16.13
CA PRO A 155 -4.96 3.59 16.34
C PRO A 155 -5.74 3.29 15.06
N TRP A 156 -5.66 4.18 14.05
CA TRP A 156 -6.33 3.95 12.77
C TRP A 156 -5.71 2.78 11.97
N ARG A 157 -4.38 2.58 12.04
CA ARG A 157 -3.70 1.43 11.43
C ARG A 157 -4.04 0.13 12.16
N GLN A 158 -4.11 0.16 13.50
CA GLN A 158 -4.59 -1.00 14.27
C GLN A 158 -6.00 -1.40 13.85
N TYR A 159 -6.90 -0.41 13.69
CA TYR A 159 -8.24 -0.69 13.20
C TYR A 159 -8.24 -1.30 11.80
N LEU A 160 -7.42 -0.77 10.88
CA LEU A 160 -7.27 -1.29 9.53
C LEU A 160 -6.80 -2.75 9.53
N VAL A 161 -5.73 -3.06 10.26
CA VAL A 161 -5.18 -4.42 10.38
C VAL A 161 -6.20 -5.38 10.97
N ARG A 162 -6.91 -4.98 12.03
CA ARG A 162 -7.98 -5.80 12.63
C ARG A 162 -9.12 -6.05 11.65
N THR A 163 -9.51 -5.05 10.89
CA THR A 163 -10.58 -5.18 9.87
C THR A 163 -10.15 -6.13 8.75
N GLN A 164 -8.91 -6.02 8.28
CA GLN A 164 -8.35 -6.95 7.30
C GLN A 164 -8.27 -8.39 7.84
N ALA A 165 -7.84 -8.57 9.08
CA ALA A 165 -7.80 -9.88 9.72
C ALA A 165 -9.20 -10.49 9.88
N GLY A 166 -10.19 -9.71 10.35
CA GLY A 166 -11.58 -10.14 10.47
C GLY A 166 -12.20 -10.50 9.11
N LEU A 167 -11.90 -9.74 8.06
CA LEU A 167 -12.32 -10.10 6.70
C LEU A 167 -11.70 -11.43 6.26
N SER A 168 -10.40 -11.62 6.51
CA SER A 168 -9.70 -12.85 6.13
C SER A 168 -10.29 -14.07 6.84
N GLU A 169 -10.61 -13.94 8.12
CA GLU A 169 -11.24 -15.00 8.92
C GLU A 169 -12.66 -15.30 8.39
N ALA A 170 -13.47 -14.27 8.15
CA ALA A 170 -14.81 -14.43 7.62
C ALA A 170 -14.83 -15.10 6.24
N VAL A 171 -13.90 -14.71 5.36
CA VAL A 171 -13.79 -15.31 4.02
C VAL A 171 -13.37 -16.76 4.10
N ARG A 172 -12.37 -17.09 4.94
CA ARG A 172 -11.92 -18.48 5.12
C ARG A 172 -13.01 -19.38 5.70
N ALA A 173 -13.88 -18.84 6.55
CA ALA A 173 -14.98 -19.59 7.15
C ALA A 173 -16.07 -20.00 6.15
N VAL A 174 -16.25 -19.24 5.05
CA VAL A 174 -17.33 -19.49 4.07
C VAL A 174 -16.80 -19.95 2.71
N ALA A 175 -15.52 -19.83 2.44
CA ALA A 175 -14.95 -20.23 1.16
C ALA A 175 -14.96 -21.77 1.01
N PRO A 176 -15.20 -22.28 -0.21
CA PRO A 176 -15.27 -23.72 -0.47
C PRO A 176 -13.91 -24.41 -0.36
N SER A 177 -12.81 -23.68 -0.52
CA SER A 177 -11.45 -24.19 -0.37
C SER A 177 -10.49 -23.09 0.08
N PRO A 178 -9.31 -23.44 0.63
CA PRO A 178 -8.27 -22.48 0.99
C PRO A 178 -7.81 -21.63 -0.20
N GLU A 179 -7.67 -22.24 -1.39
CA GLU A 179 -7.25 -21.56 -2.62
C GLU A 179 -8.31 -20.54 -3.08
N ALA A 180 -9.59 -20.88 -2.97
CA ALA A 180 -10.68 -19.95 -3.27
C ALA A 180 -10.69 -18.76 -2.31
N ALA A 181 -10.44 -19.01 -1.01
CA ALA A 181 -10.27 -17.95 -0.03
C ALA A 181 -9.09 -17.03 -0.36
N ALA A 182 -7.92 -17.63 -0.66
CA ALA A 182 -6.71 -16.90 -1.00
C ALA A 182 -6.91 -16.04 -2.26
N LEU A 183 -7.52 -16.60 -3.30
CA LEU A 183 -7.83 -15.88 -4.53
C LEU A 183 -8.79 -14.71 -4.28
N PHE A 184 -9.86 -14.93 -3.52
CA PHE A 184 -10.82 -13.87 -3.19
C PHE A 184 -10.15 -12.74 -2.39
N LEU A 185 -9.34 -13.07 -1.37
CA LEU A 185 -8.63 -12.09 -0.54
C LEU A 185 -7.60 -11.30 -1.37
N THR A 186 -6.94 -11.96 -2.31
CA THR A 186 -6.01 -11.31 -3.22
C THR A 186 -6.73 -10.32 -4.13
N LEU A 187 -7.82 -10.73 -4.75
CA LEU A 187 -8.57 -9.90 -5.71
C LEU A 187 -9.35 -8.76 -5.04
N ALA A 188 -9.99 -9.04 -3.90
CA ALA A 188 -10.87 -8.08 -3.24
C ALA A 188 -10.16 -7.19 -2.21
N ALA A 189 -9.14 -7.71 -1.53
CA ALA A 189 -8.46 -7.04 -0.42
C ALA A 189 -6.96 -6.80 -0.66
N GLY A 190 -6.41 -7.19 -1.81
CA GLY A 190 -5.00 -7.02 -2.14
C GLY A 190 -4.04 -7.93 -1.35
N GLN A 191 -4.55 -8.93 -0.64
CA GLN A 191 -3.77 -9.80 0.26
C GLN A 191 -3.06 -10.93 -0.51
N ARG A 192 -2.02 -10.59 -1.26
CA ARG A 192 -1.26 -11.55 -2.08
C ARG A 192 -0.52 -12.61 -1.28
N ALA A 193 -0.12 -12.32 -0.04
CA ALA A 193 0.61 -13.28 0.81
C ALA A 193 -0.20 -14.53 1.17
N ALA A 194 -1.50 -14.56 0.86
CA ALA A 194 -2.33 -15.73 1.03
C ALA A 194 -2.34 -16.67 -0.20
N LEU A 195 -1.75 -16.24 -1.32
CA LEU A 195 -1.73 -17.01 -2.56
C LEU A 195 -0.56 -17.98 -2.55
N ASP A 196 -0.81 -19.22 -2.97
CA ASP A 196 0.23 -20.21 -3.17
C ASP A 196 1.05 -19.91 -4.44
N ASP A 197 2.37 -20.18 -4.41
CA ASP A 197 3.27 -19.91 -5.50
C ASP A 197 2.86 -20.66 -6.80
N SER A 198 2.31 -21.86 -6.67
CA SER A 198 1.81 -22.65 -7.80
C SER A 198 0.65 -21.95 -8.52
N LEU A 199 -0.28 -21.36 -7.76
CA LEU A 199 -1.42 -20.64 -8.31
C LEU A 199 -0.97 -19.32 -8.94
N GLU A 200 -0.01 -18.61 -8.34
CA GLU A 200 0.57 -17.40 -8.92
C GLU A 200 1.28 -17.70 -10.25
N GLU A 201 1.99 -18.84 -10.34
CA GLU A 201 2.64 -19.30 -11.58
C GLU A 201 1.62 -19.62 -12.67
N ASP A 202 0.51 -20.31 -12.34
CA ASP A 202 -0.55 -20.63 -13.29
C ASP A 202 -1.22 -19.37 -13.85
N PHE A 203 -1.50 -18.37 -13.00
CA PHE A 203 -1.97 -17.07 -13.44
C PHE A 203 -0.95 -16.34 -14.32
N SER A 204 0.33 -16.46 -14.00
CA SER A 204 1.42 -15.87 -14.79
C SER A 204 1.51 -16.52 -16.17
N ARG A 205 1.46 -17.85 -16.24
CA ARG A 205 1.50 -18.64 -17.49
C ARG A 205 0.28 -18.36 -18.38
N SER A 206 -0.88 -18.15 -17.78
CA SER A 206 -2.10 -17.80 -18.52
C SER A 206 -2.12 -16.35 -19.01
N GLY A 207 -1.13 -15.52 -18.66
CA GLY A 207 -1.08 -14.11 -18.98
C GLY A 207 -1.99 -13.24 -18.09
N LEU A 208 -2.59 -13.82 -17.05
CA LEU A 208 -3.53 -13.15 -16.15
C LEU A 208 -2.87 -12.63 -14.86
N ALA A 209 -1.54 -12.63 -14.77
CA ALA A 209 -0.81 -12.14 -13.58
C ALA A 209 -1.21 -10.73 -13.16
N HIS A 210 -1.59 -9.87 -14.12
CA HIS A 210 -2.03 -8.49 -13.83
C HIS A 210 -3.39 -8.43 -13.11
N VAL A 211 -4.21 -9.49 -13.20
CA VAL A 211 -5.51 -9.57 -12.51
C VAL A 211 -5.32 -9.81 -11.03
N LEU A 212 -4.25 -10.51 -10.63
CA LEU A 212 -3.90 -10.74 -9.22
C LEU A 212 -3.48 -9.46 -8.47
N SER A 213 -3.21 -8.38 -9.18
CA SER A 213 -3.02 -7.07 -8.53
C SER A 213 -4.35 -6.32 -8.46
N VAL A 214 -4.57 -5.58 -7.37
CA VAL A 214 -5.67 -4.61 -7.35
C VAL A 214 -5.41 -3.61 -8.47
N SER A 215 -6.07 -3.83 -9.59
CA SER A 215 -5.88 -3.04 -10.80
C SER A 215 -6.75 -1.79 -10.78
N GLY A 216 -6.39 -0.80 -11.61
CA GLY A 216 -7.23 0.37 -11.82
C GLY A 216 -8.66 0.01 -12.24
N LEU A 217 -8.88 -1.17 -12.86
CA LEU A 217 -10.21 -1.66 -13.23
C LEU A 217 -11.06 -2.00 -11.98
N HIS A 218 -10.47 -2.64 -10.96
CA HIS A 218 -11.17 -2.92 -9.70
C HIS A 218 -11.59 -1.63 -8.99
N VAL A 219 -10.68 -0.65 -8.93
CA VAL A 219 -10.97 0.67 -8.35
C VAL A 219 -12.05 1.39 -9.16
N ALA A 220 -11.98 1.34 -10.50
CA ALA A 220 -12.99 1.94 -11.37
C ALA A 220 -14.37 1.27 -11.22
N ALA A 221 -14.41 -0.06 -11.16
CA ALA A 221 -15.67 -0.81 -10.96
C ALA A 221 -16.29 -0.44 -9.60
N LEU A 222 -15.50 -0.41 -8.53
CA LEU A 222 -15.96 0.01 -7.21
C LEU A 222 -16.46 1.46 -7.22
N ALA A 223 -15.74 2.36 -7.87
CA ALA A 223 -16.14 3.77 -7.99
C ALA A 223 -17.50 3.91 -8.69
N LEU A 224 -17.70 3.18 -9.80
CA LEU A 224 -18.96 3.18 -10.54
C LEU A 224 -20.12 2.57 -9.72
N MET A 225 -19.88 1.45 -9.04
CA MET A 225 -20.87 0.82 -8.15
C MET A 225 -21.25 1.76 -6.99
N THR A 226 -20.26 2.35 -6.33
CA THR A 226 -20.49 3.30 -5.23
C THR A 226 -21.26 4.52 -5.72
N LEU A 227 -20.88 5.08 -6.86
CA LEU A 227 -21.57 6.20 -7.48
C LEU A 227 -23.02 5.88 -7.80
N ALA A 228 -23.29 4.70 -8.41
CA ALA A 228 -24.63 4.25 -8.74
C ALA A 228 -25.49 4.04 -7.48
N LEU A 229 -24.93 3.41 -6.45
CA LEU A 229 -25.58 3.19 -5.17
C LEU A 229 -25.92 4.51 -4.47
N LEU A 230 -24.95 5.40 -4.33
CA LEU A 230 -25.17 6.72 -3.70
C LEU A 230 -26.20 7.55 -4.46
N ARG A 231 -26.16 7.52 -5.81
CA ARG A 231 -27.17 8.17 -6.63
C ARG A 231 -28.56 7.64 -6.34
N LYS A 232 -28.72 6.28 -6.28
CA LYS A 232 -30.00 5.66 -5.94
C LYS A 232 -30.46 6.05 -4.53
N LEU A 233 -29.57 6.04 -3.55
CA LEU A 233 -29.86 6.45 -2.18
C LEU A 233 -30.28 7.92 -2.09
N PHE A 234 -29.60 8.84 -2.78
CA PHE A 234 -29.99 10.26 -2.78
C PHE A 234 -31.32 10.52 -3.48
N VAL A 235 -31.64 9.76 -4.54
CA VAL A 235 -32.97 9.84 -5.19
C VAL A 235 -34.06 9.35 -4.23
N LEU A 236 -33.86 8.22 -3.56
CA LEU A 236 -34.78 7.69 -2.57
C LEU A 236 -34.93 8.64 -1.37
N ALA A 237 -33.83 9.17 -0.84
CA ALA A 237 -33.87 10.15 0.25
C ALA A 237 -34.59 11.46 -0.17
N GLY A 238 -34.41 11.90 -1.42
CA GLY A 238 -35.11 13.06 -1.97
C GLY A 238 -36.62 12.89 -2.06
N SER A 239 -37.16 11.64 -2.13
CA SER A 239 -38.60 11.41 -2.07
C SER A 239 -39.18 11.69 -0.66
N HIS A 240 -38.39 11.51 0.38
CA HIS A 240 -38.79 11.71 1.78
C HIS A 240 -38.36 13.06 2.36
N LEU A 241 -37.22 13.63 1.92
CA LEU A 241 -36.66 14.86 2.45
C LEU A 241 -36.81 16.03 1.46
N ARG A 242 -37.71 16.99 1.78
CA ARG A 242 -38.00 18.15 0.91
C ARG A 242 -36.75 19.01 0.60
N SER A 243 -35.78 19.07 1.51
CA SER A 243 -34.50 19.78 1.30
C SER A 243 -33.63 19.16 0.19
N LEU A 244 -33.67 17.83 0.03
CA LEU A 244 -32.88 17.11 -1.00
C LEU A 244 -33.59 17.08 -2.37
N ARG A 245 -34.88 17.36 -2.45
CA ARG A 245 -35.64 17.40 -3.73
C ARG A 245 -35.13 18.44 -4.71
N ARG A 246 -34.46 19.52 -4.20
CA ARG A 246 -33.94 20.62 -5.03
C ARG A 246 -32.52 20.40 -5.51
N VAL A 247 -31.85 19.35 -5.04
CA VAL A 247 -30.46 19.09 -5.38
C VAL A 247 -30.38 17.89 -6.35
N ASP A 248 -29.64 18.09 -7.43
CA ASP A 248 -29.38 16.99 -8.38
C ASP A 248 -28.59 15.86 -7.69
N ALA A 249 -29.21 14.70 -7.54
CA ALA A 249 -28.59 13.51 -6.93
C ALA A 249 -27.24 13.13 -7.56
N ARG A 250 -27.05 13.41 -8.87
CA ARG A 250 -25.76 13.18 -9.56
C ARG A 250 -24.66 14.08 -9.04
N ARG A 251 -25.00 15.35 -8.74
CA ARG A 251 -24.04 16.34 -8.22
C ARG A 251 -23.61 16.05 -6.80
N LEU A 252 -24.46 15.39 -6.00
CA LEU A 252 -24.12 14.96 -4.65
C LEU A 252 -23.40 13.62 -4.63
N ALA A 253 -23.80 12.65 -5.46
CA ALA A 253 -23.23 11.31 -5.45
C ALA A 253 -21.75 11.28 -5.84
N ALA A 254 -21.34 12.12 -6.80
CA ALA A 254 -19.96 12.13 -7.27
C ALA A 254 -18.94 12.50 -6.16
N PRO A 255 -19.06 13.64 -5.47
CA PRO A 255 -18.14 13.96 -4.38
C PRO A 255 -18.28 13.00 -3.19
N ALA A 256 -19.51 12.51 -2.92
CA ALA A 256 -19.74 11.55 -1.84
C ALA A 256 -19.11 10.18 -2.11
N SER A 257 -18.87 9.79 -3.36
CA SER A 257 -18.20 8.52 -3.68
C SER A 257 -16.68 8.53 -3.40
N VAL A 258 -16.04 9.71 -3.43
CA VAL A 258 -14.59 9.85 -3.28
C VAL A 258 -14.06 9.24 -1.97
N PRO A 259 -14.62 9.53 -0.77
CA PRO A 259 -14.12 8.95 0.47
C PRO A 259 -14.25 7.42 0.52
N PHE A 260 -15.26 6.83 -0.11
CA PHE A 260 -15.42 5.37 -0.16
C PHE A 260 -14.36 4.71 -1.04
N VAL A 261 -14.11 5.29 -2.22
CA VAL A 261 -13.03 4.81 -3.10
C VAL A 261 -11.68 4.97 -2.43
N TRP A 262 -11.46 6.08 -1.74
CA TRP A 262 -10.22 6.34 -1.01
C TRP A 262 -10.03 5.36 0.16
N ALA A 263 -11.09 5.09 0.93
CA ALA A 263 -11.07 4.08 1.99
C ALA A 263 -10.72 2.70 1.45
N TYR A 264 -11.26 2.31 0.29
CA TYR A 264 -10.91 1.05 -0.36
C TYR A 264 -9.44 1.01 -0.79
N VAL A 265 -8.91 2.07 -1.41
CA VAL A 265 -7.49 2.15 -1.80
C VAL A 265 -6.57 2.04 -0.58
N VAL A 266 -6.92 2.71 0.52
CA VAL A 266 -6.17 2.60 1.79
C VAL A 266 -6.29 1.20 2.40
N PHE A 267 -7.44 0.54 2.24
CA PHE A 267 -7.69 -0.81 2.75
C PHE A 267 -6.90 -1.87 1.97
N THR A 268 -6.75 -1.71 0.66
CA THR A 268 -6.06 -2.69 -0.21
C THR A 268 -4.53 -2.47 -0.29
N GLY A 269 -4.00 -1.35 0.18
CA GLY A 269 -2.58 -1.02 0.26
C GLY A 269 -2.10 -0.19 -0.90
#